data_7afb815229a4c2a69f6021a59838b3db
#
_entry.id   7afb815229a4c2a69f6021a59838b3db
#
_cell.length_a   1.000
_cell.length_b   1.000
_cell.length_c   1.000
_cell.angle_alpha   90.00
_cell.angle_beta   90.00
_cell.angle_gamma   90.00
#
_symmetry.space_group_name_H-M   'P 1'
#
loop_
_entity.id
_entity.type
_entity.pdbx_description
1 polymer ?
#
loop_
_entity_poly.entity_id
_entity_poly.type
_entity_poly.pdbx_seq_one_letter_code
_entity_poly.pdbx_strand_id
1 'polypeptide(L)'
;ITEGLVGSEMCIRDRFSITSLLLLSIYACNSPNEKQQENKPLNVIYIMADDHAYQAVSAYGSQVSKLAPTPNIDRIANEGARMDAVYCTNSICGPSRASILTGKFSHVNGFYKNVDGGDFNGEQLTFPKVFQKNGYETAVIGKWHLGTTPTGFDYSKVLINWGGQGTYYNPQFCINGIDTVVETKLHVTKAIENDCLDWLSERDTTKPFMLLYQFKAPHRDWRPDSIYHE
;
A
#
# COMPACT_ATOMS: atom_id res chain seq x y z
N ILE A 1 37.99 66.65 19.46
CA ILE A 1 38.83 67.32 18.45
C ILE A 1 38.37 66.82 17.09
N THR A 2 37.60 67.67 16.56
CA THR A 2 37.53 68.28 15.21
C THR A 2 36.95 67.36 14.13
N GLU A 3 35.79 67.77 13.68
CA GLU A 3 35.50 68.61 12.49
C GLU A 3 35.81 67.84 11.20
N GLY A 4 35.02 67.75 10.23
CA GLY A 4 33.93 68.56 9.70
C GLY A 4 33.85 68.35 8.22
N LEU A 5 32.81 68.93 7.62
CA LEU A 5 32.58 69.22 6.19
C LEU A 5 31.79 68.16 5.44
N VAL A 6 30.50 68.37 5.20
CA VAL A 6 29.82 69.28 4.28
C VAL A 6 30.29 69.13 2.79
N GLY A 7 29.36 68.80 1.98
CA GLY A 7 29.44 68.91 0.52
C GLY A 7 28.50 67.95 -0.15
N SER A 8 27.40 68.35 -0.38
CA SER A 8 26.64 69.01 -1.46
C SER A 8 26.19 68.04 -2.55
N GLU A 9 24.91 67.95 -2.61
CA GLU A 9 24.08 67.97 -3.83
C GLU A 9 24.56 67.16 -5.05
N MET A 10 23.83 66.09 -5.29
CA MET A 10 23.40 65.95 -6.68
C MET A 10 22.00 65.28 -6.70
N CYS A 11 21.02 66.14 -6.92
CA CYS A 11 19.70 65.80 -7.36
C CYS A 11 19.82 65.16 -8.76
N ILE A 12 19.75 63.83 -8.82
CA ILE A 12 19.38 63.17 -10.06
C ILE A 12 17.92 62.81 -9.98
N ARG A 13 17.16 63.55 -10.72
CA ARG A 13 15.76 63.34 -11.03
C ARG A 13 15.60 62.00 -11.73
N ASP A 14 15.44 60.93 -11.03
CA ASP A 14 14.92 59.70 -11.61
C ASP A 14 13.42 59.76 -11.70
N ARG A 15 12.96 60.50 -12.69
CA ARG A 15 11.65 60.32 -13.29
C ARG A 15 11.71 59.08 -14.19
N PHE A 16 12.05 57.94 -13.69
CA PHE A 16 11.71 56.68 -14.34
C PHE A 16 10.27 56.32 -13.95
N SER A 17 9.51 56.43 -14.93
CA SER A 17 8.09 56.37 -15.05
C SER A 17 7.52 55.16 -14.31
N ILE A 18 6.74 55.38 -13.26
CA ILE A 18 5.86 54.41 -12.57
C ILE A 18 4.92 53.72 -13.58
N THR A 19 4.68 54.30 -14.74
CA THR A 19 3.92 53.69 -15.83
C THR A 19 4.58 52.47 -16.49
N SER A 20 5.91 52.38 -16.51
CA SER A 20 6.58 51.17 -17.06
C SER A 20 6.54 49.99 -16.15
N LEU A 21 6.48 50.15 -14.80
CA LEU A 21 6.30 49.07 -13.85
C LEU A 21 4.86 48.54 -13.82
N LEU A 22 3.87 49.39 -14.06
CA LEU A 22 2.47 48.96 -14.13
C LEU A 22 2.15 48.14 -15.40
N LEU A 23 2.85 48.38 -16.51
CA LEU A 23 2.65 47.65 -17.75
C LEU A 23 3.31 46.24 -17.69
N LEU A 24 4.38 46.07 -16.94
CA LEU A 24 4.99 44.74 -16.71
C LEU A 24 4.16 43.86 -15.78
N SER A 25 3.41 44.43 -14.83
CA SER A 25 2.57 43.67 -13.93
C SER A 25 1.29 43.13 -14.57
N ILE A 26 0.84 43.71 -15.69
CA ILE A 26 -0.35 43.24 -16.40
C ILE A 26 -0.03 42.07 -17.34
N TYR A 27 1.21 41.91 -17.78
CA TYR A 27 1.63 40.77 -18.60
C TYR A 27 1.94 39.51 -17.80
N ALA A 28 2.16 39.62 -16.48
CA ALA A 28 2.44 38.46 -15.62
C ALA A 28 1.19 37.66 -15.21
N CYS A 29 -0.03 38.20 -15.45
CA CYS A 29 -1.30 37.55 -15.08
C CYS A 29 -1.98 36.78 -16.21
N ASN A 30 -1.40 36.76 -17.41
CA ASN A 30 -1.90 35.94 -18.53
C ASN A 30 -0.98 34.74 -18.81
N SER A 31 -0.64 33.99 -17.80
CA SER A 31 -0.24 32.60 -18.05
C SER A 31 -1.44 31.90 -18.69
N PRO A 32 -1.28 31.26 -19.86
CA PRO A 32 -2.35 30.45 -20.40
C PRO A 32 -2.76 29.47 -19.29
N ASN A 33 -4.05 29.39 -18.99
CA ASN A 33 -4.62 28.37 -18.13
C ASN A 33 -4.03 27.03 -18.56
N GLU A 34 -2.97 26.58 -17.89
CA GLU A 34 -2.67 25.17 -17.88
C GLU A 34 -3.97 24.53 -17.41
N LYS A 35 -4.65 23.85 -18.32
CA LYS A 35 -5.77 22.99 -17.97
C LYS A 35 -5.22 22.15 -16.82
N GLN A 36 -5.67 22.40 -15.59
CA GLN A 36 -5.41 21.51 -14.49
C GLN A 36 -5.85 20.15 -15.00
N GLN A 37 -4.88 19.33 -15.34
CA GLN A 37 -5.13 17.95 -15.68
C GLN A 37 -5.79 17.39 -14.43
N GLU A 38 -7.09 17.08 -14.50
CA GLU A 38 -7.79 16.44 -13.40
C GLU A 38 -6.96 15.21 -13.03
N ASN A 39 -6.24 15.32 -11.94
CA ASN A 39 -5.46 14.20 -11.42
C ASN A 39 -6.47 13.15 -10.95
N LYS A 40 -6.81 12.25 -11.85
CA LYS A 40 -7.63 11.09 -11.50
C LYS A 40 -6.91 10.33 -10.38
N PRO A 41 -7.61 9.99 -9.31
CA PRO A 41 -7.01 9.22 -8.23
C PRO A 41 -6.49 7.89 -8.76
N LEU A 42 -5.29 7.51 -8.30
CA LEU A 42 -4.66 6.26 -8.71
C LEU A 42 -5.29 5.08 -8.00
N ASN A 43 -5.42 3.97 -8.71
CA ASN A 43 -5.73 2.69 -8.08
C ASN A 43 -4.53 2.19 -7.27
N VAL A 44 -4.79 1.54 -6.15
CA VAL A 44 -3.76 1.03 -5.25
C VAL A 44 -3.93 -0.47 -5.05
N ILE A 45 -2.88 -1.23 -5.31
CA ILE A 45 -2.81 -2.66 -4.98
C ILE A 45 -1.64 -2.86 -4.03
N TYR A 46 -1.92 -3.40 -2.86
CA TYR A 46 -0.90 -3.79 -1.88
C TYR A 46 -0.79 -5.31 -1.87
N ILE A 47 0.28 -5.85 -2.44
CA ILE A 47 0.55 -7.29 -2.50
C ILE A 47 1.48 -7.69 -1.38
N MET A 48 1.11 -8.69 -0.58
CA MET A 48 1.93 -9.20 0.51
C MET A 48 2.11 -10.71 0.41
N ALA A 49 3.35 -11.16 0.42
CA ALA A 49 3.72 -12.56 0.59
C ALA A 49 4.14 -12.80 2.05
N ASP A 50 3.72 -13.91 2.63
CA ASP A 50 3.94 -14.22 4.04
C ASP A 50 5.23 -15.03 4.22
N ASP A 51 6.15 -14.54 5.05
CA ASP A 51 7.48 -15.12 5.29
C ASP A 51 8.36 -15.26 4.03
N HIS A 52 8.18 -14.39 3.04
CA HIS A 52 9.02 -14.37 1.85
C HIS A 52 10.32 -13.60 2.13
N ALA A 53 11.42 -14.34 2.26
CA ALA A 53 12.72 -13.72 2.50
C ALA A 53 13.17 -12.90 1.30
N TYR A 54 13.71 -11.70 1.53
CA TYR A 54 14.19 -10.83 0.44
C TYR A 54 15.29 -11.50 -0.40
N GLN A 55 16.09 -12.40 0.21
CA GLN A 55 17.09 -13.17 -0.52
C GLN A 55 16.50 -14.12 -1.57
N ALA A 56 15.22 -14.49 -1.44
CA ALA A 56 14.53 -15.32 -2.41
C ALA A 56 13.90 -14.52 -3.56
N VAL A 57 13.97 -13.18 -3.52
CA VAL A 57 13.52 -12.30 -4.61
C VAL A 57 14.71 -11.98 -5.51
N SER A 58 14.63 -12.35 -6.80
CA SER A 58 15.77 -12.28 -7.73
C SER A 58 16.23 -10.85 -8.04
N ALA A 59 15.36 -9.87 -7.93
CA ALA A 59 15.73 -8.46 -8.06
C ALA A 59 16.81 -8.00 -7.07
N TYR A 60 16.99 -8.70 -5.94
CA TYR A 60 18.06 -8.41 -4.98
C TYR A 60 19.39 -9.14 -5.26
N GLY A 61 19.42 -10.02 -6.26
CA GLY A 61 20.67 -10.61 -6.77
C GLY A 61 21.34 -11.63 -5.89
N SER A 62 20.62 -12.27 -4.96
CA SER A 62 21.20 -13.28 -4.06
C SER A 62 21.47 -14.62 -4.77
N GLN A 63 22.27 -15.48 -4.12
CA GLN A 63 22.53 -16.83 -4.63
C GLN A 63 21.27 -17.71 -4.64
N VAL A 64 20.41 -17.58 -3.62
CA VAL A 64 19.17 -18.35 -3.48
C VAL A 64 18.20 -18.04 -4.62
N SER A 65 18.08 -16.80 -4.99
CA SER A 65 17.17 -16.36 -6.04
C SER A 65 17.53 -16.88 -7.43
N LYS A 66 18.78 -17.34 -7.64
CA LYS A 66 19.18 -17.98 -8.91
C LYS A 66 18.54 -19.36 -9.09
N LEU A 67 18.17 -20.03 -7.99
CA LEU A 67 17.52 -21.35 -8.02
C LEU A 67 16.01 -21.23 -8.27
N ALA A 68 15.42 -20.11 -7.86
CA ALA A 68 13.99 -19.83 -8.00
C ALA A 68 13.78 -18.35 -8.40
N PRO A 69 13.95 -18.00 -9.68
CA PRO A 69 13.79 -16.62 -10.13
C PRO A 69 12.34 -16.15 -9.99
N THR A 70 12.19 -14.85 -9.71
CA THR A 70 10.89 -14.18 -9.48
C THR A 70 10.60 -13.13 -10.56
N PRO A 71 10.43 -13.52 -11.85
CA PRO A 71 10.46 -12.59 -12.97
C PRO A 71 9.37 -11.52 -12.92
N ASN A 72 8.18 -11.83 -12.37
CA ASN A 72 7.10 -10.85 -12.24
C ASN A 72 7.36 -9.83 -11.12
N ILE A 73 7.99 -10.24 -10.02
CA ILE A 73 8.41 -9.31 -8.96
C ILE A 73 9.55 -8.45 -9.47
N ASP A 74 10.50 -9.03 -10.20
CA ASP A 74 11.62 -8.32 -10.82
C ASP A 74 11.15 -7.27 -11.82
N ARG A 75 10.07 -7.57 -12.58
CA ARG A 75 9.45 -6.59 -13.46
C ARG A 75 8.93 -5.37 -12.70
N ILE A 76 8.25 -5.58 -11.58
CA ILE A 76 7.77 -4.47 -10.71
C ILE A 76 8.97 -3.64 -10.21
N ALA A 77 10.05 -4.30 -9.79
CA ALA A 77 11.26 -3.61 -9.33
C ALA A 77 11.93 -2.80 -10.43
N ASN A 78 11.95 -3.31 -11.67
CA ASN A 78 12.60 -2.66 -12.81
C ASN A 78 11.77 -1.53 -13.43
N GLU A 79 10.45 -1.66 -13.43
CA GLU A 79 9.52 -0.65 -13.97
C GLU A 79 9.12 0.40 -12.93
N GLY A 80 9.38 0.16 -11.66
CA GLY A 80 9.05 1.01 -10.52
C GLY A 80 10.25 1.35 -9.66
N ALA A 81 10.18 0.99 -8.38
CA ALA A 81 11.26 1.23 -7.43
C ALA A 81 11.52 0.00 -6.55
N ARG A 82 12.79 -0.30 -6.30
CA ARG A 82 13.22 -1.29 -5.31
C ARG A 82 13.69 -0.58 -4.05
N MET A 83 13.17 -1.00 -2.90
CA MET A 83 13.53 -0.48 -1.59
C MET A 83 14.56 -1.40 -0.94
N ASP A 84 15.78 -0.94 -0.73
CA ASP A 84 16.88 -1.75 -0.18
C ASP A 84 16.97 -1.71 1.36
N ALA A 85 16.31 -0.74 2.00
CA ALA A 85 16.36 -0.53 3.44
C ALA A 85 14.96 -0.37 4.03
N VAL A 86 14.18 -1.45 4.00
CA VAL A 86 12.85 -1.52 4.63
C VAL A 86 12.90 -2.47 5.81
N TYR A 87 12.41 -2.03 6.97
CA TYR A 87 12.47 -2.78 8.22
C TYR A 87 11.07 -3.01 8.76
N CYS A 88 10.83 -4.23 9.23
CA CYS A 88 9.60 -4.58 9.91
C CYS A 88 9.69 -4.16 11.38
N THR A 89 8.68 -3.47 11.88
CA THR A 89 8.64 -3.01 13.28
C THR A 89 8.38 -4.12 14.28
N ASN A 90 7.74 -5.20 13.84
CA ASN A 90 7.49 -6.41 14.62
C ASN A 90 7.39 -7.60 13.64
N SER A 91 8.39 -8.46 13.62
CA SER A 91 8.58 -9.51 12.61
C SER A 91 7.73 -10.78 12.88
N ILE A 92 6.47 -10.60 13.26
CA ILE A 92 5.49 -11.66 13.46
C ILE A 92 4.25 -11.33 12.63
N CYS A 93 3.61 -12.32 12.00
CA CYS A 93 2.51 -12.17 11.05
C CYS A 93 1.45 -11.13 11.44
N GLY A 94 0.69 -11.39 12.52
CA GLY A 94 -0.38 -10.50 12.95
C GLY A 94 0.11 -9.11 13.38
N PRO A 95 1.10 -8.99 14.27
CA PRO A 95 1.67 -7.70 14.67
C PRO A 95 2.22 -6.87 13.50
N SER A 96 2.87 -7.50 12.52
CA SER A 96 3.32 -6.82 11.31
C SER A 96 2.13 -6.26 10.52
N ARG A 97 1.08 -7.08 10.32
CA ARG A 97 -0.14 -6.67 9.63
C ARG A 97 -0.86 -5.53 10.34
N ALA A 98 -0.96 -5.59 11.67
CA ALA A 98 -1.53 -4.52 12.49
C ALA A 98 -0.73 -3.21 12.36
N SER A 99 0.60 -3.31 12.35
CA SER A 99 1.49 -2.15 12.18
C SER A 99 1.35 -1.53 10.79
N ILE A 100 1.25 -2.36 9.74
CA ILE A 100 1.02 -1.91 8.36
C ILE A 100 -0.33 -1.19 8.27
N LEU A 101 -1.41 -1.79 8.80
CA LEU A 101 -2.75 -1.21 8.72
C LEU A 101 -2.87 0.14 9.43
N THR A 102 -2.23 0.27 10.59
CA THR A 102 -2.38 1.44 11.46
C THR A 102 -1.30 2.51 11.28
N GLY A 103 -0.16 2.17 10.67
CA GLY A 103 1.04 3.01 10.67
C GLY A 103 1.65 3.21 12.05
N LYS A 104 1.33 2.35 13.04
CA LYS A 104 1.75 2.47 14.44
C LYS A 104 2.61 1.29 14.85
N PHE A 105 3.57 1.53 15.74
CA PHE A 105 4.29 0.45 16.42
C PHE A 105 3.34 -0.44 17.23
N SER A 106 3.70 -1.71 17.41
CA SER A 106 2.85 -2.70 18.08
C SER A 106 2.44 -2.32 19.49
N HIS A 107 3.31 -1.65 20.26
CA HIS A 107 2.97 -1.17 21.62
C HIS A 107 1.96 0.00 21.62
N VAL A 108 1.80 0.68 20.49
CA VAL A 108 0.82 1.77 20.31
C VAL A 108 -0.49 1.25 19.74
N ASN A 109 -0.44 0.30 18.77
CA ASN A 109 -1.65 -0.27 18.21
C ASN A 109 -2.26 -1.38 19.10
N GLY A 110 -1.53 -1.86 20.12
CA GLY A 110 -1.98 -2.85 21.09
C GLY A 110 -1.89 -4.31 20.64
N PHE A 111 -1.47 -4.58 19.38
CA PHE A 111 -1.37 -5.93 18.85
C PHE A 111 0.10 -6.33 18.64
N TYR A 112 0.72 -6.96 19.61
CA TYR A 112 2.17 -7.19 19.67
C TYR A 112 2.60 -8.66 19.65
N LYS A 113 1.67 -9.61 19.64
CA LYS A 113 1.95 -11.05 19.55
C LYS A 113 0.80 -11.80 18.90
N ASN A 114 1.10 -12.92 18.24
CA ASN A 114 0.09 -13.90 17.85
C ASN A 114 -0.28 -14.70 19.11
N VAL A 115 -1.52 -14.65 19.50
CA VAL A 115 -2.08 -15.49 20.56
C VAL A 115 -3.40 -16.05 20.06
N ASP A 116 -3.75 -17.26 20.49
CA ASP A 116 -5.07 -17.82 20.25
C ASP A 116 -6.12 -16.89 20.89
N GLY A 117 -7.04 -16.37 20.09
CA GLY A 117 -8.04 -15.42 20.54
C GLY A 117 -7.55 -13.97 20.76
N GLY A 118 -6.33 -13.64 20.32
CA GLY A 118 -5.87 -12.25 20.29
C GLY A 118 -6.58 -11.46 19.20
N ASP A 119 -7.30 -10.41 19.59
CA ASP A 119 -8.13 -9.62 18.69
C ASP A 119 -7.48 -8.26 18.41
N PHE A 120 -7.29 -7.96 17.14
CA PHE A 120 -6.91 -6.63 16.70
C PHE A 120 -8.08 -5.67 16.89
N ASN A 121 -7.85 -4.55 17.57
CA ASN A 121 -8.88 -3.52 17.67
C ASN A 121 -9.11 -2.86 16.30
N GLY A 122 -10.12 -3.32 15.59
CA GLY A 122 -10.52 -2.82 14.28
C GLY A 122 -11.15 -1.43 14.29
N GLU A 123 -11.49 -0.85 15.46
CA GLU A 123 -12.01 0.52 15.57
C GLU A 123 -10.94 1.59 15.36
N GLN A 124 -9.68 1.22 15.47
CA GLN A 124 -8.57 2.15 15.21
C GLN A 124 -8.64 2.69 13.78
N LEU A 125 -8.06 3.89 13.60
CA LEU A 125 -7.81 4.41 12.26
C LEU A 125 -6.81 3.52 11.54
N THR A 126 -7.22 3.01 10.38
CA THR A 126 -6.39 2.22 9.47
C THR A 126 -6.39 2.86 8.09
N PHE A 127 -5.35 2.62 7.28
CA PHE A 127 -5.30 3.23 5.95
C PHE A 127 -6.45 2.80 5.04
N PRO A 128 -7.00 1.54 5.08
CA PRO A 128 -8.18 1.20 4.30
C PRO A 128 -9.40 2.08 4.62
N LYS A 129 -9.63 2.40 5.90
CA LYS A 129 -10.70 3.34 6.28
C LYS A 129 -10.52 4.73 5.69
N VAL A 130 -9.26 5.19 5.57
CA VAL A 130 -8.96 6.47 4.93
C VAL A 130 -9.28 6.42 3.44
N PHE A 131 -8.91 5.35 2.74
CA PHE A 131 -9.27 5.15 1.33
C PHE A 131 -10.78 5.11 1.14
N GLN A 132 -11.48 4.29 1.92
CA GLN A 132 -12.94 4.17 1.86
C GLN A 132 -13.64 5.52 2.08
N LYS A 133 -13.20 6.29 3.09
CA LYS A 133 -13.71 7.64 3.36
C LYS A 133 -13.49 8.62 2.20
N ASN A 134 -12.46 8.40 1.39
CA ASN A 134 -12.14 9.21 0.23
C ASN A 134 -12.71 8.65 -1.09
N GLY A 135 -13.72 7.79 -1.02
CA GLY A 135 -14.49 7.33 -2.17
C GLY A 135 -13.85 6.20 -2.98
N TYR A 136 -12.81 5.56 -2.42
CA TYR A 136 -12.26 4.34 -3.03
C TYR A 136 -13.16 3.15 -2.72
N GLU A 137 -13.32 2.25 -3.68
CA GLU A 137 -13.80 0.91 -3.43
C GLU A 137 -12.67 0.08 -2.81
N THR A 138 -12.90 -0.52 -1.66
CA THR A 138 -11.85 -1.14 -0.85
C THR A 138 -12.08 -2.62 -0.66
N ALA A 139 -11.03 -3.44 -0.86
CA ALA A 139 -11.11 -4.87 -0.67
C ALA A 139 -9.88 -5.44 0.05
N VAL A 140 -10.10 -6.54 0.78
CA VAL A 140 -9.04 -7.41 1.32
C VAL A 140 -9.34 -8.87 0.98
N ILE A 141 -8.38 -9.54 0.34
CA ILE A 141 -8.51 -10.93 -0.09
C ILE A 141 -7.28 -11.72 0.32
N GLY A 142 -7.48 -12.84 1.01
CA GLY A 142 -6.44 -13.75 1.43
C GLY A 142 -6.18 -13.79 2.92
N LYS A 143 -4.91 -13.81 3.34
CA LYS A 143 -4.55 -13.98 4.76
C LYS A 143 -4.77 -12.68 5.55
N TRP A 144 -5.63 -12.74 6.56
CA TRP A 144 -5.88 -11.63 7.50
C TRP A 144 -5.07 -11.77 8.80
N HIS A 145 -5.28 -12.83 9.52
CA HIS A 145 -4.55 -13.23 10.73
C HIS A 145 -4.52 -12.17 11.84
N LEU A 146 -5.64 -11.50 12.07
CA LEU A 146 -5.79 -10.49 13.12
C LEU A 146 -6.91 -10.80 14.13
N GLY A 147 -7.48 -12.01 14.08
CA GLY A 147 -8.47 -12.51 15.03
C GLY A 147 -9.89 -11.92 14.88
N THR A 148 -10.04 -10.85 14.12
CA THR A 148 -11.31 -10.13 13.95
C THR A 148 -11.72 -10.03 12.48
N THR A 149 -12.98 -9.71 12.25
CA THR A 149 -13.48 -9.35 10.92
C THR A 149 -12.79 -8.08 10.43
N PRO A 150 -12.33 -8.03 9.16
CA PRO A 150 -11.76 -6.82 8.57
C PRO A 150 -12.72 -5.64 8.61
N THR A 151 -12.22 -4.45 8.95
CA THR A 151 -12.99 -3.20 8.94
C THR A 151 -12.34 -2.16 8.02
N GLY A 152 -13.16 -1.31 7.40
CA GLY A 152 -12.69 -0.33 6.42
C GLY A 152 -12.56 -0.90 5.01
N PHE A 153 -13.30 -1.97 4.74
CA PHE A 153 -13.37 -2.61 3.43
C PHE A 153 -14.84 -2.77 3.02
N ASP A 154 -15.10 -2.54 1.74
CA ASP A 154 -16.41 -2.78 1.11
C ASP A 154 -16.58 -4.28 0.79
N TYR A 155 -15.45 -4.97 0.57
CA TYR A 155 -15.42 -6.41 0.36
C TYR A 155 -14.26 -7.05 1.14
N SER A 156 -14.54 -8.18 1.78
CA SER A 156 -13.50 -9.00 2.41
C SER A 156 -13.74 -10.49 2.17
N LYS A 157 -12.72 -11.22 1.70
CA LYS A 157 -12.69 -12.68 1.62
C LYS A 157 -11.39 -13.18 2.23
N VAL A 158 -11.41 -13.55 3.50
CA VAL A 158 -10.22 -13.80 4.29
C VAL A 158 -10.14 -15.22 4.84
N LEU A 159 -8.92 -15.76 4.88
CA LEU A 159 -8.64 -17.08 5.45
C LEU A 159 -9.04 -17.13 6.93
N ILE A 160 -9.67 -18.25 7.35
CA ILE A 160 -10.16 -18.41 8.72
C ILE A 160 -9.38 -19.44 9.53
N ASN A 161 -9.11 -20.59 9.12
CA ASN A 161 -8.51 -21.64 9.92
C ASN A 161 -7.21 -21.22 10.63
N TRP A 162 -6.97 -21.74 11.82
CA TRP A 162 -5.75 -21.48 12.62
C TRP A 162 -5.56 -19.98 12.93
N GLY A 163 -6.61 -19.31 13.42
CA GLY A 163 -6.58 -17.86 13.71
C GLY A 163 -6.42 -16.96 12.48
N GLY A 164 -6.79 -17.47 11.28
CA GLY A 164 -6.66 -16.73 10.01
C GLY A 164 -5.38 -17.05 9.23
N GLN A 165 -4.64 -18.09 9.64
CA GLN A 165 -3.48 -18.61 8.90
C GLN A 165 -3.90 -19.31 7.60
N GLY A 166 -5.05 -20.01 7.63
CA GLY A 166 -5.54 -20.84 6.55
C GLY A 166 -4.71 -22.11 6.31
N THR A 167 -5.18 -22.93 5.39
CA THR A 167 -4.53 -24.15 4.89
C THR A 167 -4.04 -23.97 3.48
N TYR A 168 -3.03 -24.73 3.04
CA TYR A 168 -2.52 -24.65 1.67
C TYR A 168 -3.47 -25.26 0.65
N TYR A 169 -4.13 -26.37 1.03
CA TYR A 169 -5.12 -27.03 0.18
C TYR A 169 -6.50 -26.97 0.84
N ASN A 170 -7.52 -26.92 0.02
CA ASN A 170 -8.91 -26.72 0.44
C ASN A 170 -9.05 -25.56 1.45
N PRO A 171 -8.55 -24.36 1.11
CA PRO A 171 -8.61 -23.23 2.03
C PRO A 171 -10.05 -22.85 2.33
N GLN A 172 -10.28 -22.41 3.56
CA GLN A 172 -11.56 -21.89 4.00
C GLN A 172 -11.46 -20.38 4.16
N PHE A 173 -12.47 -19.69 3.65
CA PHE A 173 -12.56 -18.24 3.72
C PHE A 173 -13.83 -17.82 4.44
N CYS A 174 -13.76 -16.66 5.09
CA CYS A 174 -14.93 -15.91 5.55
C CYS A 174 -15.14 -14.71 4.63
N ILE A 175 -16.35 -14.55 4.12
CA ILE A 175 -16.75 -13.45 3.25
C ILE A 175 -17.51 -12.43 4.09
N ASN A 176 -17.03 -11.20 4.14
CA ASN A 176 -17.65 -10.07 4.84
C ASN A 176 -18.00 -10.33 6.31
N GLY A 177 -17.31 -11.28 6.96
CA GLY A 177 -17.56 -11.67 8.33
C GLY A 177 -18.84 -12.50 8.55
N ILE A 178 -19.51 -12.95 7.51
CA ILE A 178 -20.81 -13.60 7.55
C ILE A 178 -20.73 -15.03 7.00
N ASP A 179 -20.36 -15.15 5.73
CA ASP A 179 -20.41 -16.42 5.01
C ASP A 179 -19.07 -17.16 5.03
N THR A 180 -19.14 -18.48 5.11
CA THR A 180 -17.94 -19.34 5.02
C THR A 180 -18.00 -20.18 3.75
N VAL A 181 -16.90 -20.14 3.01
CA VAL A 181 -16.68 -20.90 1.77
C VAL A 181 -15.45 -21.77 1.88
N VAL A 182 -15.52 -22.99 1.36
CA VAL A 182 -14.38 -23.90 1.21
C VAL A 182 -14.03 -24.05 -0.26
N GLU A 183 -12.85 -23.63 -0.65
CA GLU A 183 -12.34 -23.79 -2.01
C GLU A 183 -11.73 -25.20 -2.17
N THR A 184 -12.55 -26.14 -2.61
CA THR A 184 -12.15 -27.53 -2.77
C THR A 184 -11.22 -27.74 -3.98
N LYS A 185 -10.23 -28.61 -3.81
CA LYS A 185 -9.26 -28.98 -4.87
C LYS A 185 -8.35 -27.85 -5.35
N LEU A 186 -8.39 -26.69 -4.71
CA LEU A 186 -7.50 -25.59 -5.04
C LEU A 186 -6.36 -25.46 -4.02
N HIS A 187 -5.22 -25.05 -4.53
CA HIS A 187 -4.15 -24.51 -3.70
C HIS A 187 -4.51 -23.06 -3.29
N VAL A 188 -4.17 -22.67 -2.07
CA VAL A 188 -4.54 -21.37 -1.51
C VAL A 188 -4.08 -20.17 -2.36
N THR A 189 -2.90 -20.28 -2.97
CA THR A 189 -2.39 -19.22 -3.86
C THR A 189 -3.31 -19.04 -5.06
N LYS A 190 -3.77 -20.15 -5.67
CA LYS A 190 -4.68 -20.10 -6.81
C LYS A 190 -6.08 -19.63 -6.44
N ALA A 191 -6.57 -20.05 -5.28
CA ALA A 191 -7.85 -19.56 -4.78
C ALA A 191 -7.83 -18.04 -4.57
N ILE A 192 -6.81 -17.53 -3.88
CA ILE A 192 -6.65 -16.08 -3.64
C ILE A 192 -6.46 -15.32 -4.96
N GLU A 193 -5.71 -15.87 -5.92
CA GLU A 193 -5.54 -15.27 -7.24
C GLU A 193 -6.87 -15.13 -7.97
N ASN A 194 -7.65 -16.22 -8.05
CA ASN A 194 -8.96 -16.22 -8.70
C ASN A 194 -9.88 -15.18 -8.07
N ASP A 195 -10.00 -15.18 -6.75
CA ASP A 195 -10.84 -14.23 -6.02
C ASP A 195 -10.45 -12.76 -6.27
N CYS A 196 -9.15 -12.48 -6.35
CA CYS A 196 -8.69 -11.12 -6.67
C CYS A 196 -9.01 -10.72 -8.11
N LEU A 197 -8.87 -11.64 -9.08
CA LEU A 197 -9.19 -11.38 -10.48
C LEU A 197 -10.70 -11.21 -10.68
N ASP A 198 -11.52 -12.03 -10.03
CA ASP A 198 -12.98 -11.93 -10.06
C ASP A 198 -13.43 -10.58 -9.49
N TRP A 199 -12.95 -10.23 -8.29
CA TRP A 199 -13.25 -8.93 -7.69
C TRP A 199 -12.82 -7.76 -8.59
N LEU A 200 -11.62 -7.81 -9.18
CA LEU A 200 -11.15 -6.78 -10.11
C LEU A 200 -12.02 -6.67 -11.38
N SER A 201 -12.64 -7.76 -11.83
CA SER A 201 -13.53 -7.76 -12.99
C SER A 201 -14.93 -7.25 -12.69
N GLU A 202 -15.40 -7.44 -11.44
CA GLU A 202 -16.76 -7.13 -11.00
C GLU A 202 -16.90 -5.77 -10.31
N ARG A 203 -15.79 -5.14 -9.89
CA ARG A 203 -15.78 -3.87 -9.17
C ARG A 203 -16.43 -2.73 -9.94
N ASP A 204 -16.85 -1.70 -9.23
CA ASP A 204 -17.31 -0.43 -9.83
C ASP A 204 -16.16 0.32 -10.52
N THR A 205 -16.11 0.25 -11.85
CA THR A 205 -15.04 0.90 -12.64
C THR A 205 -15.13 2.43 -12.67
N THR A 206 -16.18 3.02 -12.12
CA THR A 206 -16.32 4.47 -12.00
C THR A 206 -15.57 5.05 -10.79
N LYS A 207 -15.18 4.18 -9.86
CA LYS A 207 -14.43 4.54 -8.65
C LYS A 207 -12.97 4.12 -8.73
N PRO A 208 -12.06 4.86 -8.09
CA PRO A 208 -10.74 4.33 -7.79
C PRO A 208 -10.87 3.20 -6.76
N PHE A 209 -9.93 2.27 -6.76
CA PHE A 209 -9.94 1.16 -5.83
C PHE A 209 -8.64 1.01 -5.03
N MET A 210 -8.77 0.37 -3.87
CA MET A 210 -7.67 -0.08 -3.04
C MET A 210 -7.86 -1.55 -2.68
N LEU A 211 -6.92 -2.41 -3.11
CA LEU A 211 -6.95 -3.86 -2.89
C LEU A 211 -5.77 -4.29 -2.02
N LEU A 212 -6.04 -4.94 -0.89
CA LEU A 212 -5.09 -5.73 -0.15
C LEU A 212 -5.10 -7.17 -0.67
N TYR A 213 -4.08 -7.55 -1.42
CA TYR A 213 -3.87 -8.87 -2.01
C TYR A 213 -2.86 -9.65 -1.17
N GLN A 214 -3.36 -10.54 -0.29
CA GLN A 214 -2.58 -11.09 0.82
C GLN A 214 -2.40 -12.59 0.73
N PHE A 215 -1.22 -13.03 0.27
CA PHE A 215 -0.89 -14.44 0.17
C PHE A 215 -0.57 -15.07 1.53
N LYS A 216 -0.86 -16.39 1.64
CA LYS A 216 -0.31 -17.26 2.68
C LYS A 216 1.11 -17.73 2.35
N ALA A 217 1.36 -18.02 1.08
CA ALA A 217 2.67 -18.49 0.63
C ALA A 217 3.74 -17.37 0.68
N PRO A 218 5.03 -17.73 0.93
CA PRO A 218 5.56 -19.06 1.17
C PRO A 218 5.70 -19.46 2.66
N HIS A 219 4.82 -18.99 3.55
CA HIS A 219 4.84 -19.40 4.96
C HIS A 219 5.03 -20.91 5.13
N ARG A 220 5.70 -21.36 6.21
CA ARG A 220 5.80 -22.78 6.57
C ARG A 220 4.42 -23.44 6.53
N ASP A 221 4.25 -24.57 6.25
CA ASP A 221 4.75 -25.84 5.81
C ASP A 221 5.31 -25.91 4.37
N TRP A 222 5.44 -24.78 3.66
CA TRP A 222 6.02 -24.72 2.30
C TRP A 222 5.45 -25.76 1.35
N ARG A 223 4.14 -25.90 1.29
CA ARG A 223 3.46 -26.81 0.36
C ARG A 223 3.27 -26.12 -0.97
N PRO A 224 3.99 -26.50 -2.03
CA PRO A 224 3.79 -25.94 -3.35
C PRO A 224 2.46 -26.39 -3.93
N ASP A 225 1.98 -25.68 -4.95
CA ASP A 225 0.86 -26.14 -5.76
C ASP A 225 1.26 -27.40 -6.52
N SER A 226 0.33 -28.35 -6.66
CA SER A 226 0.55 -29.62 -7.35
C SER A 226 0.99 -29.45 -8.81
N ILE A 227 0.70 -28.31 -9.43
CA ILE A 227 1.18 -28.00 -10.79
C ILE A 227 2.71 -27.88 -10.90
N TYR A 228 3.42 -27.72 -9.76
CA TYR A 228 4.88 -27.65 -9.66
C TYR A 228 5.51 -28.92 -9.09
N HIS A 229 4.74 -29.97 -8.89
CA HIS A 229 5.26 -31.30 -8.53
C HIS A 229 5.57 -32.06 -9.83
N GLU A 230 6.83 -32.23 -10.15
CA GLU A 230 7.32 -33.18 -11.14
C GLU A 230 7.53 -34.56 -10.52
#